data_5db256b6b73eeabd94863b3ec37cd4db
#
_entry.id   5db256b6b73eeabd94863b3ec37cd4db
#
_cell.length_a   1.000
_cell.length_b   1.000
_cell.length_c   1.000
_cell.angle_alpha   90.00
_cell.angle_beta   90.00
_cell.angle_gamma   90.00
#
_symmetry.space_group_name_H-M   'P 1'
#
loop_
_entity.id
_entity.type
_entity.pdbx_description
1 polymer ?
#
loop_
_entity_poly.entity_id
_entity_poly.type
_entity_poly.pdbx_seq_one_letter_code
_entity_poly.pdbx_strand_id
1 'polypeptide(L)'
;MLNLLRTEWLKIKNYPGFWWIMGVTLLSYPGINGLLYFIYKEQTQNAKQAAQMIKFLIGNPFELPEVFRTVAFASSLFVFIPAILVIMLITNEYTYKTNRQNVIDGWSRNEFLIAKFFNVVIITALVVGLYLLVTITIGLITTPQTSGESWKMLNYAALFALQVFAQLSFAFLLGLIIRRAFIALGVFIFYKIVLENILSGVMISFAKDAGRFLPTESSDRLTPIPAFLGKLNPESYAKSLGLLNQQALITFGYLLIFWVLAFWVYKKRDL
;
A
#
# COMPACT_ATOMS: atom_id res chain seq x y z
N MET A 1 20.09 0.95 19.67
CA MET A 1 19.12 1.10 18.57
C MET A 1 19.72 1.67 17.28
N LEU A 2 20.48 2.77 17.29
CA LEU A 2 21.10 3.32 16.07
C LEU A 2 22.01 2.31 15.35
N ASN A 3 22.81 1.53 16.08
CA ASN A 3 23.66 0.51 15.50
C ASN A 3 22.86 -0.62 14.83
N LEU A 4 21.70 -0.99 15.38
CA LEU A 4 20.78 -1.98 14.80
C LEU A 4 20.25 -1.49 13.45
N LEU A 5 19.77 -0.25 13.40
CA LEU A 5 19.27 0.35 12.16
C LEU A 5 20.38 0.50 11.11
N ARG A 6 21.59 0.85 11.53
CA ARG A 6 22.75 0.95 10.63
C ARG A 6 23.13 -0.40 10.01
N THR A 7 23.14 -1.47 10.81
CA THR A 7 23.40 -2.83 10.30
C THR A 7 22.31 -3.31 9.35
N GLU A 8 21.03 -3.05 9.66
CA GLU A 8 19.92 -3.39 8.77
C GLU A 8 19.99 -2.60 7.46
N TRP A 9 20.30 -1.31 7.52
CA TRP A 9 20.46 -0.48 6.31
C TRP A 9 21.61 -1.00 5.43
N LEU A 10 22.74 -1.41 6.02
CA LEU A 10 23.86 -2.00 5.26
C LEU A 10 23.46 -3.30 4.55
N LYS A 11 22.63 -4.15 5.19
CA LYS A 11 22.10 -5.36 4.55
C LYS A 11 21.19 -5.01 3.36
N ILE A 12 20.28 -4.08 3.57
CA ILE A 12 19.31 -3.65 2.53
C ILE A 12 20.05 -3.00 1.36
N LYS A 13 20.96 -2.06 1.64
CA LYS A 13 21.71 -1.32 0.62
C LYS A 13 22.52 -2.25 -0.29
N ASN A 14 23.11 -3.29 0.27
CA ASN A 14 23.96 -4.23 -0.45
C ASN A 14 23.17 -5.37 -1.13
N TYR A 15 21.84 -5.38 -0.98
CA TYR A 15 20.99 -6.37 -1.61
C TYR A 15 20.49 -5.86 -2.98
N PRO A 16 20.96 -6.43 -4.12
CA PRO A 16 20.56 -5.97 -5.46
C PRO A 16 19.05 -6.01 -5.69
N GLY A 17 18.36 -7.02 -5.14
CA GLY A 17 16.91 -7.16 -5.25
C GLY A 17 16.15 -5.97 -4.66
N PHE A 18 16.70 -5.29 -3.65
CA PHE A 18 16.12 -4.06 -3.11
C PHE A 18 16.03 -2.96 -4.19
N TRP A 19 17.14 -2.70 -4.87
CA TRP A 19 17.21 -1.64 -5.88
C TRP A 19 16.35 -1.93 -7.08
N TRP A 20 16.30 -3.21 -7.54
CA TRP A 20 15.43 -3.60 -8.64
C TRP A 20 13.95 -3.41 -8.31
N ILE A 21 13.49 -3.90 -7.15
CA ILE A 21 12.07 -3.79 -6.77
C ILE A 21 11.70 -2.34 -6.47
N MET A 22 12.57 -1.59 -5.78
CA MET A 22 12.36 -0.15 -5.57
C MET A 22 12.38 0.63 -6.89
N GLY A 23 13.23 0.27 -7.84
CA GLY A 23 13.24 0.83 -9.18
C GLY A 23 11.93 0.58 -9.93
N VAL A 24 11.42 -0.65 -9.89
CA VAL A 24 10.10 -0.98 -10.46
C VAL A 24 8.99 -0.19 -9.75
N THR A 25 9.02 -0.06 -8.43
CA THR A 25 8.06 0.76 -7.67
C THR A 25 8.14 2.22 -8.09
N LEU A 26 9.35 2.76 -8.23
CA LEU A 26 9.61 4.15 -8.64
C LEU A 26 9.09 4.43 -10.06
N LEU A 27 9.10 3.45 -10.94
CA LEU A 27 8.57 3.58 -12.31
C LEU A 27 7.07 3.35 -12.39
N SER A 28 6.52 2.41 -11.59
CA SER A 28 5.11 2.04 -11.66
C SER A 28 4.19 3.15 -11.18
N TYR A 29 4.55 3.89 -10.12
CA TYR A 29 3.69 4.94 -9.57
C TYR A 29 3.54 6.15 -10.51
N PRO A 30 4.62 6.79 -10.98
CA PRO A 30 4.50 7.83 -12.01
C PRO A 30 3.94 7.28 -13.31
N GLY A 31 4.30 6.04 -13.69
CA GLY A 31 3.87 5.41 -14.94
C GLY A 31 2.36 5.28 -15.03
N ILE A 32 1.72 4.64 -14.04
CA ILE A 32 0.26 4.45 -14.05
C ILE A 32 -0.49 5.78 -13.93
N ASN A 33 -0.06 6.64 -13.01
CA ASN A 33 -0.74 7.92 -12.80
C ASN A 33 -0.53 8.88 -13.98
N GLY A 34 0.67 8.89 -14.57
CA GLY A 34 0.97 9.66 -15.76
C GLY A 34 0.19 9.17 -16.99
N LEU A 35 0.06 7.84 -17.16
CA LEU A 35 -0.74 7.24 -18.21
C LEU A 35 -2.23 7.59 -18.07
N LEU A 36 -2.79 7.47 -16.87
CA LEU A 36 -4.18 7.85 -16.61
C LEU A 36 -4.42 9.35 -16.85
N TYR A 37 -3.48 10.20 -16.44
CA TYR A 37 -3.52 11.64 -16.71
C TYR A 37 -3.46 11.92 -18.22
N PHE A 38 -2.57 11.25 -18.95
CA PHE A 38 -2.43 11.42 -20.40
C PHE A 38 -3.72 11.02 -21.15
N ILE A 39 -4.32 9.86 -20.80
CA ILE A 39 -5.59 9.40 -21.37
C ILE A 39 -6.71 10.43 -21.10
N TYR A 40 -6.80 10.90 -19.85
CA TYR A 40 -7.80 11.92 -19.49
C TYR A 40 -7.61 13.20 -20.30
N LYS A 41 -6.37 13.69 -20.42
CA LYS A 41 -6.05 14.90 -21.15
C LYS A 41 -6.38 14.76 -22.64
N GLU A 42 -6.04 13.65 -23.26
CA GLU A 42 -6.31 13.40 -24.68
C GLU A 42 -7.83 13.38 -24.96
N GLN A 43 -8.60 12.69 -24.14
CA GLN A 43 -10.05 12.63 -24.29
C GLN A 43 -10.74 13.99 -24.03
N THR A 44 -10.16 14.84 -23.20
CA THR A 44 -10.74 16.17 -22.90
C THR A 44 -10.28 17.28 -23.82
N GLN A 45 -9.26 17.07 -24.66
CA GLN A 45 -8.77 18.07 -25.63
C GLN A 45 -9.22 17.83 -27.06
N ASN A 46 -9.37 16.56 -27.49
CA ASN A 46 -9.54 16.22 -28.91
C ASN A 46 -10.98 16.21 -29.44
N ALA A 47 -12.00 16.24 -28.59
CA ALA A 47 -13.40 16.16 -29.02
C ALA A 47 -14.23 17.31 -28.44
N LYS A 48 -14.46 18.39 -29.22
CA LYS A 48 -15.11 19.63 -28.73
C LYS A 48 -16.44 19.42 -27.99
N GLN A 49 -17.37 18.59 -28.46
CA GLN A 49 -18.62 18.31 -27.77
C GLN A 49 -18.52 17.20 -26.73
N ALA A 50 -17.84 16.08 -27.05
CA ALA A 50 -17.61 14.99 -26.11
C ALA A 50 -16.69 15.40 -24.95
N ALA A 51 -15.70 16.27 -25.19
CA ALA A 51 -14.84 16.82 -24.15
C ALA A 51 -15.58 17.66 -23.11
N GLN A 52 -16.54 18.48 -23.54
CA GLN A 52 -17.39 19.23 -22.59
C GLN A 52 -18.27 18.29 -21.77
N MET A 53 -18.82 17.26 -22.39
CA MET A 53 -19.64 16.25 -21.71
C MET A 53 -18.82 15.42 -20.72
N ILE A 54 -17.61 15.02 -21.10
CA ILE A 54 -16.67 14.31 -20.21
C ILE A 54 -16.28 15.19 -19.03
N LYS A 55 -15.91 16.45 -19.24
CA LYS A 55 -15.59 17.39 -18.15
C LYS A 55 -16.79 17.63 -17.22
N PHE A 56 -17.99 17.72 -17.75
CA PHE A 56 -19.21 17.87 -16.95
C PHE A 56 -19.51 16.61 -16.13
N LEU A 57 -19.40 15.42 -16.72
CA LEU A 57 -19.72 14.15 -16.07
C LEU A 57 -18.62 13.71 -15.09
N ILE A 58 -17.37 13.81 -15.51
CA ILE A 58 -16.22 13.26 -14.76
C ILE A 58 -15.63 14.32 -13.82
N GLY A 59 -15.69 15.61 -14.18
CA GLY A 59 -14.93 16.66 -13.52
C GLY A 59 -13.45 16.59 -13.87
N ASN A 60 -12.59 17.14 -13.03
CA ASN A 60 -11.15 17.01 -13.18
C ASN A 60 -10.55 16.18 -12.02
N PRO A 61 -10.34 14.86 -12.22
CA PRO A 61 -9.84 13.98 -11.18
C PRO A 61 -8.36 14.22 -10.83
N PHE A 62 -7.65 15.00 -11.61
CA PHE A 62 -6.22 15.28 -11.42
C PHE A 62 -5.96 16.69 -10.87
N GLU A 63 -7.00 17.53 -10.68
CA GLU A 63 -6.87 18.79 -9.97
C GLU A 63 -6.86 18.62 -8.45
N LEU A 64 -6.18 19.55 -7.77
CA LEU A 64 -6.26 19.66 -6.32
C LEU A 64 -7.67 20.10 -5.89
N PRO A 65 -8.26 19.53 -4.85
CA PRO A 65 -7.71 18.50 -3.94
C PRO A 65 -7.94 17.05 -4.39
N GLU A 66 -8.73 16.78 -5.42
CA GLU A 66 -9.20 15.45 -5.82
C GLU A 66 -8.05 14.49 -6.24
N VAL A 67 -6.95 15.04 -6.72
CA VAL A 67 -5.76 14.29 -7.13
C VAL A 67 -5.20 13.41 -6.00
N PHE A 68 -5.31 13.83 -4.72
CA PHE A 68 -4.86 13.02 -3.59
C PHE A 68 -5.56 11.66 -3.55
N ARG A 69 -6.86 11.63 -3.78
CA ARG A 69 -7.65 10.39 -3.81
C ARG A 69 -7.41 9.59 -5.09
N THR A 70 -7.38 10.25 -6.24
CA THR A 70 -7.19 9.59 -7.54
C THR A 70 -5.86 8.88 -7.61
N VAL A 71 -4.76 9.56 -7.22
CA VAL A 71 -3.43 8.98 -7.23
C VAL A 71 -3.28 7.90 -6.13
N ALA A 72 -3.90 8.07 -4.95
CA ALA A 72 -3.91 7.03 -3.92
C ALA A 72 -4.55 5.74 -4.43
N PHE A 73 -5.73 5.84 -5.05
CA PHE A 73 -6.44 4.70 -5.63
C PHE A 73 -5.62 4.01 -6.72
N ALA A 74 -5.09 4.74 -7.69
CA ALA A 74 -4.30 4.14 -8.76
C ALA A 74 -2.99 3.52 -8.25
N SER A 75 -2.31 4.18 -7.30
CA SER A 75 -1.08 3.68 -6.69
C SER A 75 -1.32 2.47 -5.79
N SER A 76 -2.50 2.35 -5.16
CA SER A 76 -2.85 1.21 -4.29
C SER A 76 -2.81 -0.12 -5.02
N LEU A 77 -3.07 -0.14 -6.33
CA LEU A 77 -3.01 -1.33 -7.18
C LEU A 77 -1.59 -1.93 -7.25
N PHE A 78 -0.56 -1.11 -6.99
CA PHE A 78 0.85 -1.52 -7.09
C PHE A 78 1.53 -1.74 -5.75
N VAL A 79 0.81 -1.67 -4.62
CA VAL A 79 1.37 -1.90 -3.27
C VAL A 79 1.92 -3.33 -3.10
N PHE A 80 1.47 -4.28 -3.91
CA PHE A 80 2.02 -5.64 -3.91
C PHE A 80 3.51 -5.67 -4.29
N ILE A 81 4.02 -4.72 -5.09
CA ILE A 81 5.43 -4.68 -5.49
C ILE A 81 6.35 -4.45 -4.28
N PRO A 82 6.21 -3.39 -3.46
CA PRO A 82 7.00 -3.26 -2.25
C PRO A 82 6.73 -4.37 -1.21
N ALA A 83 5.55 -5.02 -1.22
CA ALA A 83 5.27 -6.17 -0.39
C ALA A 83 6.15 -7.38 -0.75
N ILE A 84 6.43 -7.61 -2.04
CA ILE A 84 7.40 -8.61 -2.51
C ILE A 84 8.77 -8.34 -1.88
N LEU A 85 9.22 -7.08 -1.88
CA LEU A 85 10.50 -6.71 -1.27
C LEU A 85 10.55 -7.09 0.22
N VAL A 86 9.50 -6.78 0.98
CA VAL A 86 9.44 -7.10 2.41
C VAL A 86 9.52 -8.62 2.65
N ILE A 87 8.80 -9.42 1.85
CA ILE A 87 8.89 -10.89 1.92
C ILE A 87 10.32 -11.36 1.64
N MET A 88 10.96 -10.84 0.60
CA MET A 88 12.32 -11.22 0.25
C MET A 88 13.31 -10.85 1.36
N LEU A 89 13.21 -9.66 1.95
CA LEU A 89 14.09 -9.22 3.02
C LEU A 89 14.01 -10.12 4.25
N ILE A 90 12.81 -10.54 4.67
CA ILE A 90 12.68 -11.42 5.84
C ILE A 90 13.07 -12.87 5.53
N THR A 91 12.71 -13.38 4.35
CA THR A 91 13.03 -14.77 3.98
C THR A 91 14.53 -14.98 3.72
N ASN A 92 15.23 -13.95 3.23
CA ASN A 92 16.68 -13.98 3.05
C ASN A 92 17.41 -14.16 4.39
N GLU A 93 16.89 -13.62 5.50
CA GLU A 93 17.47 -13.86 6.83
C GLU A 93 17.51 -15.35 7.19
N TYR A 94 16.53 -16.12 6.73
CA TYR A 94 16.48 -17.57 6.94
C TYR A 94 17.35 -18.32 5.92
N THR A 95 17.32 -17.89 4.66
CA THR A 95 18.10 -18.53 3.59
C THR A 95 19.60 -18.43 3.85
N TYR A 96 20.07 -17.26 4.25
CA TYR A 96 21.48 -17.00 4.56
C TYR A 96 21.84 -17.21 6.04
N LYS A 97 20.88 -17.69 6.86
CA LYS A 97 21.04 -17.94 8.31
C LYS A 97 21.52 -16.72 9.11
N THR A 98 21.33 -15.52 8.58
CA THR A 98 21.76 -14.27 9.23
C THR A 98 20.95 -13.97 10.49
N ASN A 99 19.71 -14.50 10.59
CA ASN A 99 18.92 -14.46 11.82
C ASN A 99 19.64 -15.15 13.00
N ARG A 100 20.33 -16.28 12.77
CA ARG A 100 21.12 -16.97 13.80
C ARG A 100 22.38 -16.20 14.14
N GLN A 101 23.06 -15.68 13.12
CA GLN A 101 24.26 -14.87 13.32
C GLN A 101 23.98 -13.66 14.21
N ASN A 102 22.88 -12.94 13.97
CA ASN A 102 22.49 -11.79 14.80
C ASN A 102 22.34 -12.17 16.29
N VAL A 103 21.80 -13.37 16.59
CA VAL A 103 21.64 -13.83 17.98
C VAL A 103 23.00 -14.24 18.59
N ILE A 104 23.88 -14.86 17.79
CA ILE A 104 25.25 -15.18 18.22
C ILE A 104 26.04 -13.89 18.53
N ASP A 105 25.81 -12.84 17.72
CA ASP A 105 26.43 -11.52 17.90
C ASP A 105 25.78 -10.71 19.07
N GLY A 106 24.89 -11.36 19.84
CA GLY A 106 24.33 -10.80 21.07
C GLY A 106 22.99 -10.07 20.93
N TRP A 107 22.36 -10.12 19.77
CA TRP A 107 21.02 -9.52 19.62
C TRP A 107 19.95 -10.35 20.30
N SER A 108 19.10 -9.70 21.07
CA SER A 108 17.88 -10.34 21.57
C SER A 108 16.87 -10.58 20.43
N ARG A 109 16.00 -11.57 20.61
CA ARG A 109 14.89 -11.84 19.65
C ARG A 109 13.98 -10.62 19.44
N ASN A 110 13.79 -9.82 20.49
CA ASN A 110 13.00 -8.60 20.40
C ASN A 110 13.69 -7.51 19.56
N GLU A 111 15.00 -7.31 19.76
CA GLU A 111 15.78 -6.35 18.97
C GLU A 111 15.75 -6.68 17.49
N PHE A 112 15.88 -7.96 17.13
CA PHE A 112 15.74 -8.40 15.76
C PHE A 112 14.38 -8.00 15.16
N LEU A 113 13.28 -8.31 15.83
CA LEU A 113 11.94 -7.96 15.32
C LEU A 113 11.69 -6.45 15.27
N ILE A 114 12.17 -5.70 16.26
CA ILE A 114 12.08 -4.23 16.25
C ILE A 114 12.87 -3.66 15.06
N ALA A 115 14.06 -4.19 14.77
CA ALA A 115 14.81 -3.77 13.58
C ALA A 115 14.03 -4.04 12.28
N LYS A 116 13.36 -5.20 12.17
CA LYS A 116 12.50 -5.53 11.01
C LYS A 116 11.25 -4.66 10.94
N PHE A 117 10.66 -4.31 12.07
CA PHE A 117 9.56 -3.34 12.13
C PHE A 117 9.99 -2.00 11.50
N PHE A 118 11.14 -1.48 11.89
CA PHE A 118 11.66 -0.25 11.31
C PHE A 118 11.96 -0.36 9.81
N ASN A 119 12.40 -1.52 9.32
CA ASN A 119 12.56 -1.74 7.89
C ASN A 119 11.23 -1.60 7.14
N VAL A 120 10.14 -2.18 7.66
CA VAL A 120 8.80 -2.05 7.08
C VAL A 120 8.35 -0.59 7.12
N VAL A 121 8.58 0.14 8.23
CA VAL A 121 8.27 1.58 8.34
C VAL A 121 9.05 2.40 7.31
N ILE A 122 10.34 2.16 7.13
CA ILE A 122 11.18 2.87 6.16
C ILE A 122 10.68 2.62 4.73
N ILE A 123 10.40 1.37 4.36
CA ILE A 123 9.86 1.05 3.02
C ILE A 123 8.50 1.74 2.82
N THR A 124 7.64 1.70 3.83
CA THR A 124 6.35 2.43 3.80
C THR A 124 6.57 3.93 3.57
N ALA A 125 7.48 4.56 4.30
CA ALA A 125 7.78 5.99 4.16
C ALA A 125 8.31 6.33 2.76
N LEU A 126 9.15 5.48 2.17
CA LEU A 126 9.64 5.64 0.79
C LEU A 126 8.50 5.56 -0.23
N VAL A 127 7.61 4.59 -0.09
CA VAL A 127 6.45 4.40 -0.97
C VAL A 127 5.47 5.57 -0.86
N VAL A 128 5.17 6.02 0.36
CA VAL A 128 4.29 7.17 0.61
C VAL A 128 4.93 8.47 0.12
N GLY A 129 6.24 8.63 0.30
CA GLY A 129 6.99 9.77 -0.24
C GLY A 129 6.90 9.82 -1.77
N LEU A 130 7.03 8.69 -2.45
CA LEU A 130 6.85 8.59 -3.90
C LEU A 130 5.42 8.93 -4.33
N TYR A 131 4.42 8.41 -3.64
CA TYR A 131 3.01 8.77 -3.85
C TYR A 131 2.79 10.27 -3.74
N LEU A 132 3.28 10.90 -2.66
CA LEU A 132 3.14 12.35 -2.44
C LEU A 132 3.84 13.16 -3.54
N LEU A 133 5.04 12.74 -3.96
CA LEU A 133 5.78 13.38 -5.04
C LEU A 133 4.95 13.37 -6.34
N VAL A 134 4.42 12.21 -6.73
CA VAL A 134 3.57 12.08 -7.92
C VAL A 134 2.30 12.92 -7.81
N THR A 135 1.62 12.85 -6.66
CA THR A 135 0.38 13.59 -6.40
C THR A 135 0.57 15.10 -6.50
N ILE A 136 1.60 15.62 -5.82
CA ILE A 136 1.90 17.06 -5.81
C ILE A 136 2.31 17.53 -7.21
N THR A 137 3.15 16.74 -7.90
CA THR A 137 3.60 17.10 -9.25
C THR A 137 2.42 17.18 -10.23
N ILE A 138 1.57 16.17 -10.27
CA ILE A 138 0.38 16.19 -11.15
C ILE A 138 -0.58 17.31 -10.73
N GLY A 139 -0.87 17.43 -9.43
CA GLY A 139 -1.79 18.43 -8.91
C GLY A 139 -1.38 19.87 -9.22
N LEU A 140 -0.09 20.20 -9.08
CA LEU A 140 0.43 21.53 -9.40
C LEU A 140 0.42 21.83 -10.91
N ILE A 141 0.64 20.82 -11.75
CA ILE A 141 0.61 20.99 -13.22
C ILE A 141 -0.83 21.24 -13.71
N THR A 142 -1.82 20.62 -13.03
CA THR A 142 -3.22 20.64 -13.50
C THR A 142 -4.09 21.71 -12.87
N THR A 143 -3.68 22.24 -11.71
CA THR A 143 -4.46 23.25 -10.99
C THR A 143 -3.96 24.66 -11.32
N PRO A 144 -4.79 25.52 -11.96
CA PRO A 144 -4.37 26.85 -12.40
C PRO A 144 -3.98 27.78 -11.26
N GLN A 145 -4.69 27.69 -10.13
CA GLN A 145 -4.42 28.50 -8.92
C GLN A 145 -4.57 27.63 -7.67
N THR A 146 -3.57 27.60 -6.84
CA THR A 146 -3.59 26.90 -5.55
C THR A 146 -4.15 27.80 -4.47
N SER A 147 -5.04 27.27 -3.65
CA SER A 147 -5.64 27.93 -2.48
C SER A 147 -5.52 27.04 -1.25
N GLY A 148 -5.91 27.52 -0.08
CA GLY A 148 -5.99 26.69 1.13
C GLY A 148 -6.91 25.48 0.97
N GLU A 149 -7.94 25.58 0.13
CA GLU A 149 -8.86 24.50 -0.24
C GLU A 149 -8.16 23.35 -0.98
N SER A 150 -7.08 23.62 -1.70
CA SER A 150 -6.31 22.64 -2.49
C SER A 150 -5.74 21.52 -1.64
N TRP A 151 -5.59 21.71 -0.33
CA TRP A 151 -4.99 20.74 0.60
C TRP A 151 -6.00 20.00 1.49
N LYS A 152 -7.30 20.22 1.29
CA LYS A 152 -8.35 19.61 2.12
C LYS A 152 -8.35 18.08 2.11
N MET A 153 -7.85 17.45 1.06
CA MET A 153 -7.81 16.00 0.93
C MET A 153 -6.43 15.37 1.26
N LEU A 154 -5.54 16.11 1.92
CA LEU A 154 -4.24 15.58 2.35
C LEU A 154 -4.37 14.37 3.30
N ASN A 155 -5.50 14.23 3.99
CA ASN A 155 -5.80 13.06 4.83
C ASN A 155 -5.75 11.73 4.06
N TYR A 156 -5.97 11.72 2.72
CA TYR A 156 -5.78 10.51 1.91
C TYR A 156 -4.34 10.02 1.88
N ALA A 157 -3.35 10.91 2.11
CA ALA A 157 -1.97 10.48 2.27
C ALA A 157 -1.76 9.63 3.54
N ALA A 158 -2.43 10.00 4.64
CA ALA A 158 -2.39 9.20 5.87
C ALA A 158 -3.13 7.87 5.72
N LEU A 159 -4.27 7.86 5.03
CA LEU A 159 -5.02 6.63 4.72
C LEU A 159 -4.22 5.69 3.82
N PHE A 160 -3.58 6.22 2.78
CA PHE A 160 -2.68 5.46 1.92
C PHE A 160 -1.46 4.91 2.69
N ALA A 161 -0.88 5.72 3.59
CA ALA A 161 0.22 5.26 4.44
C ALA A 161 -0.21 4.09 5.34
N LEU A 162 -1.40 4.17 5.94
CA LEU A 162 -1.95 3.08 6.76
C LEU A 162 -2.20 1.82 5.92
N GLN A 163 -2.74 1.96 4.70
CA GLN A 163 -2.94 0.86 3.75
C GLN A 163 -1.62 0.17 3.43
N VAL A 164 -0.62 0.94 2.97
CA VAL A 164 0.70 0.41 2.61
C VAL A 164 1.32 -0.31 3.80
N PHE A 165 1.33 0.34 4.98
CA PHE A 165 1.94 -0.24 6.17
C PHE A 165 1.26 -1.54 6.61
N ALA A 166 -0.08 -1.62 6.54
CA ALA A 166 -0.82 -2.83 6.88
C ALA A 166 -0.50 -3.98 5.90
N GLN A 167 -0.48 -3.72 4.60
CA GLN A 167 -0.17 -4.74 3.59
C GLN A 167 1.28 -5.22 3.66
N LEU A 168 2.23 -4.31 3.89
CA LEU A 168 3.63 -4.68 4.10
C LEU A 168 3.83 -5.48 5.39
N SER A 169 3.08 -5.14 6.46
CA SER A 169 3.11 -5.91 7.73
C SER A 169 2.52 -7.31 7.56
N PHE A 170 1.46 -7.46 6.78
CA PHE A 170 0.91 -8.76 6.42
C PHE A 170 1.91 -9.59 5.59
N ALA A 171 2.53 -8.98 4.59
CA ALA A 171 3.58 -9.61 3.78
C ALA A 171 4.77 -10.06 4.65
N PHE A 172 5.20 -9.21 5.60
CA PHE A 172 6.23 -9.53 6.58
C PHE A 172 5.86 -10.76 7.42
N LEU A 173 4.63 -10.81 7.95
CA LEU A 173 4.13 -11.94 8.75
C LEU A 173 4.17 -13.24 7.95
N LEU A 174 3.70 -13.23 6.69
CA LEU A 174 3.74 -14.40 5.82
C LEU A 174 5.18 -14.87 5.55
N GLY A 175 6.08 -13.95 5.25
CA GLY A 175 7.50 -14.25 5.05
C GLY A 175 8.15 -14.86 6.31
N LEU A 176 7.80 -14.34 7.49
CA LEU A 176 8.27 -14.83 8.79
C LEU A 176 7.77 -16.26 9.08
N ILE A 177 6.52 -16.56 8.74
CA ILE A 177 5.89 -17.87 8.98
C ILE A 177 6.46 -18.92 8.01
N ILE A 178 6.51 -18.60 6.73
CA ILE A 178 6.81 -19.56 5.65
C ILE A 178 8.33 -19.76 5.47
N ARG A 179 9.14 -18.72 5.73
CA ARG A 179 10.63 -18.76 5.67
C ARG A 179 11.22 -19.11 4.28
N ARG A 180 10.40 -19.32 3.26
CA ARG A 180 10.83 -19.62 1.88
C ARG A 180 10.25 -18.55 0.95
N ALA A 181 11.12 -17.77 0.29
CA ALA A 181 10.72 -16.61 -0.51
C ALA A 181 9.66 -16.95 -1.54
N PHE A 182 9.93 -17.94 -2.38
CA PHE A 182 9.03 -18.32 -3.48
C PHE A 182 7.64 -18.75 -3.00
N ILE A 183 7.58 -19.55 -1.93
CA ILE A 183 6.30 -20.01 -1.37
C ILE A 183 5.56 -18.85 -0.71
N ALA A 184 6.26 -18.00 0.06
CA ALA A 184 5.64 -16.85 0.73
C ALA A 184 5.09 -15.85 -0.28
N LEU A 185 5.80 -15.59 -1.39
CA LEU A 185 5.34 -14.77 -2.49
C LEU A 185 4.10 -15.35 -3.16
N GLY A 186 4.13 -16.66 -3.47
CA GLY A 186 3.00 -17.35 -4.08
C GLY A 186 1.75 -17.29 -3.20
N VAL A 187 1.90 -17.55 -1.90
CA VAL A 187 0.79 -17.46 -0.92
C VAL A 187 0.26 -16.03 -0.80
N PHE A 188 1.13 -15.03 -0.73
CA PHE A 188 0.72 -13.63 -0.65
C PHE A 188 -0.07 -13.18 -1.87
N ILE A 189 0.45 -13.47 -3.08
CA ILE A 189 -0.20 -13.09 -4.34
C ILE A 189 -1.52 -13.86 -4.51
N PHE A 190 -1.52 -15.17 -4.24
CA PHE A 190 -2.72 -16.00 -4.30
C PHE A 190 -3.79 -15.51 -3.32
N TYR A 191 -3.41 -15.19 -2.09
CA TYR A 191 -4.32 -14.63 -1.08
C TYR A 191 -4.94 -13.34 -1.57
N LYS A 192 -4.11 -12.35 -1.97
CA LYS A 192 -4.58 -11.01 -2.35
C LYS A 192 -5.42 -11.01 -3.63
N ILE A 193 -5.00 -11.75 -4.67
CA ILE A 193 -5.66 -11.68 -5.99
C ILE A 193 -6.82 -12.66 -6.10
N VAL A 194 -6.71 -13.85 -5.51
CA VAL A 194 -7.67 -14.93 -5.72
C VAL A 194 -8.54 -15.16 -4.50
N LEU A 195 -7.91 -15.51 -3.37
CA LEU A 195 -8.65 -15.98 -2.21
C LEU A 195 -9.53 -14.89 -1.61
N GLU A 196 -9.02 -13.69 -1.46
CA GLU A 196 -9.74 -12.58 -0.83
C GLU A 196 -10.91 -12.08 -1.69
N ASN A 197 -10.72 -12.02 -3.02
CA ASN A 197 -11.81 -11.66 -3.93
C ASN A 197 -12.94 -12.72 -3.93
N ILE A 198 -12.59 -14.00 -3.89
CA ILE A 198 -13.57 -15.09 -3.78
C ILE A 198 -14.31 -15.01 -2.44
N LEU A 199 -13.57 -14.87 -1.32
CA LEU A 199 -14.15 -14.78 0.01
C LEU A 199 -15.05 -13.54 0.15
N SER A 200 -14.61 -12.39 -0.34
CA SER A 200 -15.41 -11.16 -0.35
C SER A 200 -16.71 -11.35 -1.14
N GLY A 201 -16.63 -11.95 -2.33
CA GLY A 201 -17.80 -12.25 -3.16
C GLY A 201 -18.77 -13.22 -2.49
N VAL A 202 -18.27 -14.30 -1.89
CA VAL A 202 -19.09 -15.27 -1.14
C VAL A 202 -19.72 -14.62 0.09
N MET A 203 -18.96 -13.82 0.84
CA MET A 203 -19.48 -13.13 2.04
C MET A 203 -20.56 -12.09 1.72
N ILE A 204 -20.51 -11.45 0.56
CA ILE A 204 -21.59 -10.56 0.10
C ILE A 204 -22.92 -11.31 -0.02
N SER A 205 -22.89 -12.57 -0.48
CA SER A 205 -24.09 -13.40 -0.64
C SER A 205 -24.73 -13.80 0.69
N PHE A 206 -23.92 -13.99 1.75
CA PHE A 206 -24.40 -14.45 3.06
C PHE A 206 -24.65 -13.30 4.06
N ALA A 207 -23.89 -12.23 4.01
CA ALA A 207 -23.88 -11.18 5.04
C ALA A 207 -23.58 -9.78 4.48
N LYS A 208 -24.33 -9.36 3.48
CA LYS A 208 -24.36 -8.07 2.76
C LYS A 208 -23.05 -7.25 2.62
N ASP A 209 -22.12 -7.26 3.57
CA ASP A 209 -20.89 -6.44 3.51
C ASP A 209 -19.78 -7.01 4.43
N ALA A 210 -19.87 -8.29 4.76
CA ALA A 210 -18.90 -8.92 5.66
C ALA A 210 -17.49 -9.02 5.05
N GLY A 211 -17.37 -8.98 3.72
CA GLY A 211 -16.09 -8.95 3.02
C GLY A 211 -15.18 -7.80 3.45
N ARG A 212 -15.76 -6.67 3.89
CA ARG A 212 -15.00 -5.50 4.39
C ARG A 212 -14.13 -5.78 5.62
N PHE A 213 -14.38 -6.87 6.32
CA PHE A 213 -13.60 -7.28 7.49
C PHE A 213 -12.41 -8.19 7.14
N LEU A 214 -12.21 -8.53 5.86
CA LEU A 214 -11.05 -9.30 5.47
C LEU A 214 -9.76 -8.46 5.58
N PRO A 215 -8.61 -9.08 5.88
CA PRO A 215 -7.37 -8.38 6.23
C PRO A 215 -6.89 -7.38 5.19
N THR A 216 -6.77 -7.76 3.90
CA THR A 216 -6.27 -6.83 2.88
C THR A 216 -7.40 -6.01 2.26
N GLU A 217 -8.62 -6.55 2.17
CA GLU A 217 -9.81 -5.81 1.73
C GLU A 217 -10.10 -4.60 2.64
N SER A 218 -9.98 -4.76 3.97
CA SER A 218 -10.16 -3.64 4.90
C SER A 218 -9.17 -2.51 4.63
N SER A 219 -7.93 -2.84 4.26
CA SER A 219 -6.91 -1.86 3.91
C SER A 219 -7.12 -1.26 2.52
N ASP A 220 -7.58 -2.05 1.54
CA ASP A 220 -7.86 -1.55 0.19
C ASP A 220 -9.01 -0.54 0.17
N ARG A 221 -9.97 -0.68 1.09
CA ARG A 221 -11.07 0.28 1.26
C ARG A 221 -10.68 1.63 1.87
N LEU A 222 -9.43 1.80 2.31
CA LEU A 222 -8.91 3.11 2.75
C LEU A 222 -8.65 4.07 1.59
N THR A 223 -8.48 3.54 0.39
CA THR A 223 -8.34 4.32 -0.85
C THR A 223 -9.56 4.10 -1.74
N PRO A 224 -10.69 4.78 -1.45
CA PRO A 224 -11.91 4.61 -2.21
C PRO A 224 -11.73 5.05 -3.67
N ILE A 225 -12.58 4.52 -4.53
CA ILE A 225 -12.61 4.90 -5.95
C ILE A 225 -12.70 6.43 -6.10
N PRO A 226 -12.06 7.02 -7.12
CA PRO A 226 -12.15 8.46 -7.40
C PRO A 226 -13.61 8.91 -7.61
N ALA A 227 -13.91 10.19 -7.36
CA ALA A 227 -15.27 10.73 -7.43
C ALA A 227 -15.94 10.50 -8.77
N PHE A 228 -15.20 10.56 -9.87
CA PHE A 228 -15.76 10.36 -11.20
C PHE A 228 -16.26 8.92 -11.44
N LEU A 229 -15.58 7.92 -10.88
CA LEU A 229 -16.07 6.53 -10.90
C LEU A 229 -17.22 6.33 -9.91
N GLY A 230 -17.19 7.05 -8.79
CA GLY A 230 -18.27 7.04 -7.81
C GLY A 230 -19.62 7.53 -8.34
N LYS A 231 -19.62 8.38 -9.37
CA LYS A 231 -20.85 8.85 -10.03
C LYS A 231 -21.62 7.73 -10.74
N LEU A 232 -20.96 6.61 -11.07
CA LEU A 232 -21.62 5.44 -11.67
C LEU A 232 -22.55 4.72 -10.66
N ASN A 233 -22.22 4.79 -9.36
CA ASN A 233 -23.05 4.26 -8.28
C ASN A 233 -22.95 5.18 -7.04
N PRO A 234 -23.72 6.28 -7.00
CA PRO A 234 -23.61 7.30 -5.96
C PRO A 234 -23.88 6.78 -4.53
N GLU A 235 -24.83 5.85 -4.39
CA GLU A 235 -25.18 5.29 -3.07
C GLU A 235 -24.04 4.47 -2.48
N SER A 236 -23.49 3.54 -3.26
CA SER A 236 -22.31 2.74 -2.82
C SER A 236 -21.10 3.61 -2.54
N TYR A 237 -20.92 4.66 -3.34
CA TYR A 237 -19.83 5.61 -3.18
C TYR A 237 -19.97 6.41 -1.89
N ALA A 238 -21.13 7.01 -1.62
CA ALA A 238 -21.39 7.74 -0.39
C ALA A 238 -21.22 6.83 0.85
N LYS A 239 -21.69 5.59 0.77
CA LYS A 239 -21.51 4.58 1.81
C LYS A 239 -20.02 4.30 2.05
N SER A 240 -19.23 4.13 0.99
CA SER A 240 -17.77 3.85 1.11
C SER A 240 -17.04 4.99 1.81
N LEU A 241 -17.37 6.24 1.48
CA LEU A 241 -16.80 7.43 2.13
C LEU A 241 -17.20 7.54 3.61
N GLY A 242 -18.44 7.25 3.93
CA GLY A 242 -18.94 7.27 5.32
C GLY A 242 -18.31 6.22 6.22
N LEU A 243 -17.78 5.14 5.63
CA LEU A 243 -17.15 4.03 6.37
C LEU A 243 -15.63 4.16 6.53
N LEU A 244 -14.97 5.18 5.96
CA LEU A 244 -13.51 5.32 5.97
C LEU A 244 -12.90 5.25 7.36
N ASN A 245 -13.47 5.96 8.34
CA ASN A 245 -12.96 5.94 9.72
C ASN A 245 -13.08 4.54 10.35
N GLN A 246 -14.19 3.85 10.08
CA GLN A 246 -14.38 2.48 10.56
C GLN A 246 -13.37 1.52 9.91
N GLN A 247 -13.12 1.65 8.60
CA GLN A 247 -12.12 0.84 7.91
C GLN A 247 -10.70 1.12 8.42
N ALA A 248 -10.39 2.38 8.74
CA ALA A 248 -9.11 2.73 9.34
C ALA A 248 -8.91 2.06 10.70
N LEU A 249 -9.92 2.01 11.54
CA LEU A 249 -9.87 1.31 12.84
C LEU A 249 -9.70 -0.20 12.66
N ILE A 250 -10.41 -0.83 11.72
CA ILE A 250 -10.29 -2.26 11.44
C ILE A 250 -8.88 -2.58 10.93
N THR A 251 -8.38 -1.79 9.98
CA THR A 251 -7.03 -1.95 9.42
C THR A 251 -5.95 -1.78 10.51
N PHE A 252 -6.11 -0.80 11.39
CA PHE A 252 -5.22 -0.62 12.52
C PHE A 252 -5.27 -1.81 13.49
N GLY A 253 -6.45 -2.38 13.73
CA GLY A 253 -6.63 -3.60 14.50
C GLY A 253 -5.87 -4.79 13.89
N TYR A 254 -5.97 -5.00 12.57
CA TYR A 254 -5.19 -6.03 11.87
C TYR A 254 -3.69 -5.80 11.96
N LEU A 255 -3.26 -4.55 11.85
CA LEU A 255 -1.85 -4.20 11.98
C LEU A 255 -1.29 -4.62 13.35
N LEU A 256 -2.02 -4.36 14.43
CA LEU A 256 -1.65 -4.82 15.77
C LEU A 256 -1.60 -6.35 15.84
N ILE A 257 -2.59 -7.03 15.28
CA ILE A 257 -2.65 -8.49 15.23
C ILE A 257 -1.44 -9.05 14.49
N PHE A 258 -1.08 -8.52 13.33
CA PHE A 258 0.06 -8.99 12.54
C PHE A 258 1.38 -8.87 13.30
N TRP A 259 1.62 -7.77 14.00
CA TRP A 259 2.83 -7.58 14.78
C TRP A 259 2.84 -8.44 16.05
N VAL A 260 1.72 -8.54 16.77
CA VAL A 260 1.61 -9.44 17.93
C VAL A 260 1.88 -10.89 17.52
N LEU A 261 1.29 -11.35 16.40
CA LEU A 261 1.54 -12.68 15.87
C LEU A 261 3.01 -12.87 15.43
N ALA A 262 3.60 -11.86 14.80
CA ALA A 262 5.01 -11.90 14.42
C ALA A 262 5.93 -12.08 15.63
N PHE A 263 5.71 -11.30 16.70
CA PHE A 263 6.45 -11.44 17.94
C PHE A 263 6.23 -12.80 18.61
N TRP A 264 4.99 -13.28 18.65
CA TRP A 264 4.66 -14.56 19.25
C TRP A 264 5.30 -15.74 18.48
N VAL A 265 5.16 -15.76 17.16
CA VAL A 265 5.73 -16.81 16.28
C VAL A 265 7.25 -16.84 16.41
N TYR A 266 7.92 -15.69 16.36
CA TYR A 266 9.36 -15.63 16.41
C TYR A 266 9.93 -16.04 17.77
N LYS A 267 9.23 -15.71 18.87
CA LYS A 267 9.64 -16.12 20.24
C LYS A 267 9.52 -17.61 20.48
N LYS A 268 8.47 -18.25 19.97
CA LYS A 268 8.20 -19.69 20.19
C LYS A 268 9.00 -20.64 19.30
N ARG A 269 9.50 -20.14 18.18
CA ARG A 269 10.24 -20.99 17.23
C ARG A 269 11.72 -21.07 17.56
N ASP A 270 12.29 -22.26 17.36
CA ASP A 270 13.73 -22.47 17.38
C ASP A 270 14.39 -21.78 16.17
N LEU A 271 15.59 -21.24 16.42
CA LEU A 271 16.37 -20.47 15.44
C LEU A 271 17.07 -21.37 14.42
#